data_062c1d81faea42cf5138ac0c270170a4
#
_entry.id   062c1d81faea42cf5138ac0c270170a4
#
_cell.length_a   1.000
_cell.length_b   1.000
_cell.length_c   1.000
_cell.angle_alpha   90.00
_cell.angle_beta   90.00
_cell.angle_gamma   90.00
#
_symmetry.space_group_name_H-M   'P 1'
#
loop_
_entity.id
_entity.type
_entity.pdbx_description
1 polymer ?
#
loop_
_entity_poly.entity_id
_entity_poly.type
_entity_poly.pdbx_seq_one_letter_code
_entity_poly.pdbx_strand_id
1 'polypeptide(L)'
;MKMSKYIIALDQGTTSSRAVLFDTTGKLLAVEQQEFTQFFPKPGWVEHDANEIWTTQEKVLLELIKNNGISGNDIVALGITNQRETTILWDKTTGNPAHKAIVWQDKRTSGICEHLKKAGYEDYVKKTTGLVIDAYFSGTKVKWLLDEVDNDRVKAKNGDLVFGTVDSWLVYKLTGGKKHLTEYTNASRTLLFDISKLDWDDKMLDVLDIPREMLPEVQESVSHFGNWEYEGHKIPITGIAGDQQAALFGQTCFEKGMAKNTYGTGCFM
;
A
#
# COMPACT_ATOMS: atom_id res chain seq x y z
N MET A 1 23.40 -20.92 24.09
CA MET A 1 23.10 -20.83 22.62
C MET A 1 22.81 -19.38 22.29
N LYS A 2 23.49 -18.83 21.26
CA LYS A 2 23.16 -17.48 20.77
C LYS A 2 21.79 -17.59 20.12
N MET A 3 20.76 -16.95 20.66
CA MET A 3 19.43 -16.95 20.06
C MET A 3 19.55 -16.30 18.68
N SER A 4 19.18 -17.03 17.63
CA SER A 4 19.14 -16.48 16.27
C SER A 4 18.05 -15.41 16.24
N LYS A 5 18.30 -14.29 15.54
CA LYS A 5 17.36 -13.20 15.37
C LYS A 5 17.05 -13.06 13.89
N TYR A 6 15.81 -12.77 13.59
CA TYR A 6 15.29 -12.76 12.22
C TYR A 6 14.57 -11.46 11.88
N ILE A 7 14.57 -11.12 10.60
CA ILE A 7 13.74 -10.07 10.01
C ILE A 7 12.80 -10.75 9.02
N ILE A 8 11.55 -10.35 9.01
CA ILE A 8 10.58 -10.83 8.03
C ILE A 8 10.16 -9.67 7.14
N ALA A 9 10.20 -9.88 5.82
CA ALA A 9 9.65 -8.96 4.83
C ALA A 9 8.34 -9.54 4.27
N LEU A 10 7.29 -8.73 4.27
CA LEU A 10 6.02 -9.01 3.61
C LEU A 10 6.03 -8.34 2.23
N ASP A 11 5.78 -9.11 1.19
CA ASP A 11 5.73 -8.63 -0.21
C ASP A 11 4.33 -8.91 -0.76
N GLN A 12 3.50 -7.89 -0.79
CA GLN A 12 2.15 -7.95 -1.33
C GLN A 12 2.15 -7.55 -2.80
N GLY A 13 2.38 -8.53 -3.66
CA GLY A 13 2.36 -8.34 -5.11
C GLY A 13 0.93 -8.19 -5.68
N THR A 14 0.84 -8.03 -7.01
CA THR A 14 -0.45 -7.92 -7.71
C THR A 14 -1.21 -9.23 -7.74
N THR A 15 -0.51 -10.36 -7.80
CA THR A 15 -1.13 -11.69 -7.98
C THR A 15 -0.89 -12.64 -6.82
N SER A 16 0.00 -12.30 -5.89
CA SER A 16 0.36 -13.17 -4.78
C SER A 16 0.83 -12.40 -3.56
N SER A 17 0.62 -12.99 -2.40
CA SER A 17 1.16 -12.57 -1.11
C SER A 17 2.40 -13.41 -0.81
N ARG A 18 3.46 -12.79 -0.30
CA ARG A 18 4.72 -13.46 0.01
C ARG A 18 5.24 -13.01 1.37
N ALA A 19 5.86 -13.93 2.10
CA ALA A 19 6.64 -13.65 3.30
C ALA A 19 8.05 -14.20 3.12
N VAL A 20 9.06 -13.41 3.43
CA VAL A 20 10.47 -13.72 3.24
C VAL A 20 11.21 -13.60 4.56
N LEU A 21 11.96 -14.63 4.93
CA LEU A 21 12.75 -14.69 6.14
C LEU A 21 14.20 -14.34 5.86
N PHE A 22 14.75 -13.42 6.63
CA PHE A 22 16.16 -13.06 6.61
C PHE A 22 16.79 -13.24 7.99
N ASP A 23 18.09 -13.56 8.01
CA ASP A 23 18.88 -13.35 9.20
C ASP A 23 19.29 -11.86 9.33
N THR A 24 19.93 -11.51 10.46
CA THR A 24 20.37 -10.13 10.71
C THR A 24 21.56 -9.68 9.86
N THR A 25 22.12 -10.56 9.02
CA THR A 25 23.15 -10.20 8.02
C THR A 25 22.54 -9.86 6.66
N GLY A 26 21.19 -10.03 6.50
CA GLY A 26 20.47 -9.84 5.25
C GLY A 26 20.45 -11.07 4.34
N LYS A 27 20.91 -12.23 4.82
CA LYS A 27 20.84 -13.48 4.06
C LYS A 27 19.41 -14.02 4.05
N LEU A 28 18.87 -14.29 2.87
CA LEU A 28 17.59 -14.94 2.66
C LEU A 28 17.68 -16.40 3.16
N LEU A 29 16.74 -16.80 4.00
CA LEU A 29 16.67 -18.12 4.61
C LEU A 29 15.50 -18.95 4.09
N ALA A 30 14.31 -18.35 3.97
CA ALA A 30 13.09 -19.04 3.55
C ALA A 30 12.11 -18.07 2.89
N VAL A 31 11.17 -18.62 2.11
CA VAL A 31 10.08 -17.90 1.45
C VAL A 31 8.83 -18.74 1.50
N GLU A 32 7.70 -18.13 1.85
CA GLU A 32 6.36 -18.68 1.66
C GLU A 32 5.57 -17.75 0.74
N GLN A 33 4.77 -18.31 -0.16
CA GLN A 33 3.99 -17.55 -1.14
C GLN A 33 2.65 -18.22 -1.40
N GLN A 34 1.61 -17.41 -1.61
CA GLN A 34 0.28 -17.85 -2.02
C GLN A 34 -0.31 -16.85 -3.03
N GLU A 35 -0.88 -17.37 -4.11
CA GLU A 35 -1.70 -16.59 -5.04
C GLU A 35 -3.08 -16.28 -4.43
N PHE A 36 -3.72 -15.20 -4.93
CA PHE A 36 -5.07 -14.81 -4.56
C PHE A 36 -5.89 -14.41 -5.79
N THR A 37 -7.21 -14.35 -5.63
CA THR A 37 -8.17 -14.18 -6.71
C THR A 37 -8.09 -12.81 -7.36
N GLN A 38 -8.05 -12.79 -8.69
CA GLN A 38 -8.18 -11.59 -9.52
C GLN A 38 -9.61 -11.51 -10.06
N PHE A 39 -10.28 -10.36 -9.95
CA PHE A 39 -11.63 -10.14 -10.45
C PHE A 39 -11.62 -9.18 -11.64
N PHE A 40 -12.32 -9.55 -12.71
CA PHE A 40 -12.46 -8.76 -13.94
C PHE A 40 -13.94 -8.55 -14.27
N PRO A 41 -14.67 -7.72 -13.48
CA PRO A 41 -16.15 -7.64 -13.58
C PRO A 41 -16.63 -7.04 -14.90
N LYS A 42 -15.84 -6.19 -15.54
CA LYS A 42 -16.13 -5.56 -16.85
C LYS A 42 -14.82 -5.36 -17.64
N PRO A 43 -14.86 -5.17 -18.96
CA PRO A 43 -13.66 -4.83 -19.74
C PRO A 43 -12.94 -3.60 -19.16
N GLY A 44 -11.64 -3.74 -18.88
CA GLY A 44 -10.81 -2.70 -18.29
C GLY A 44 -10.97 -2.50 -16.78
N TRP A 45 -11.82 -3.27 -16.09
CA TRP A 45 -11.96 -3.26 -14.65
C TRP A 45 -11.15 -4.39 -14.02
N VAL A 46 -10.41 -4.07 -12.98
CA VAL A 46 -9.59 -5.04 -12.23
C VAL A 46 -9.77 -4.79 -10.74
N GLU A 47 -10.20 -5.81 -10.02
CA GLU A 47 -10.47 -5.73 -8.59
C GLU A 47 -9.82 -6.86 -7.81
N HIS A 48 -9.49 -6.56 -6.55
CA HIS A 48 -9.09 -7.55 -5.54
C HIS A 48 -10.07 -7.53 -4.36
N ASP A 49 -10.15 -8.65 -3.65
CA ASP A 49 -10.79 -8.68 -2.34
C ASP A 49 -9.76 -8.29 -1.28
N ALA A 50 -9.97 -7.15 -0.60
CA ALA A 50 -9.04 -6.67 0.41
C ALA A 50 -8.92 -7.63 1.61
N ASN A 51 -9.98 -8.38 1.92
CA ASN A 51 -9.92 -9.42 2.95
C ASN A 51 -9.07 -10.61 2.50
N GLU A 52 -9.15 -11.00 1.21
CA GLU A 52 -8.30 -12.07 0.66
C GLU A 52 -6.82 -11.65 0.63
N ILE A 53 -6.53 -10.39 0.29
CA ILE A 53 -5.18 -9.81 0.41
C ILE A 53 -4.65 -9.99 1.85
N TRP A 54 -5.46 -9.62 2.85
CA TRP A 54 -5.04 -9.78 4.25
C TRP A 54 -4.88 -11.24 4.64
N THR A 55 -5.88 -12.07 4.40
CA THR A 55 -5.87 -13.47 4.86
C THR A 55 -4.77 -14.31 4.21
N THR A 56 -4.45 -14.05 2.94
CA THR A 56 -3.32 -14.71 2.27
C THR A 56 -1.98 -14.21 2.79
N GLN A 57 -1.84 -12.88 3.06
CA GLN A 57 -0.61 -12.34 3.63
C GLN A 57 -0.36 -12.83 5.06
N GLU A 58 -1.40 -12.86 5.90
CA GLU A 58 -1.31 -13.40 7.26
C GLU A 58 -0.96 -14.89 7.24
N LYS A 59 -1.59 -15.66 6.35
CA LYS A 59 -1.33 -17.09 6.22
C LYS A 59 0.13 -17.37 5.88
N VAL A 60 0.68 -16.74 4.84
CA VAL A 60 2.09 -16.98 4.45
C VAL A 60 3.07 -16.51 5.53
N LEU A 61 2.74 -15.45 6.29
CA LEU A 61 3.52 -15.00 7.44
C LEU A 61 3.55 -16.07 8.53
N LEU A 62 2.39 -16.60 8.91
CA LEU A 62 2.28 -17.64 9.95
C LEU A 62 2.90 -18.97 9.51
N GLU A 63 2.72 -19.38 8.26
CA GLU A 63 3.35 -20.59 7.70
C GLU A 63 4.89 -20.45 7.67
N LEU A 64 5.42 -19.28 7.29
CA LEU A 64 6.86 -19.02 7.32
C LEU A 64 7.44 -19.22 8.72
N ILE A 65 6.81 -18.66 9.74
CA ILE A 65 7.23 -18.78 11.13
C ILE A 65 7.18 -20.24 11.60
N LYS A 66 6.05 -20.89 11.38
CA LYS A 66 5.82 -22.29 11.78
C LYS A 66 6.79 -23.25 11.10
N ASN A 67 6.96 -23.16 9.79
CA ASN A 67 7.77 -24.08 9.00
C ASN A 67 9.27 -23.95 9.30
N ASN A 68 9.70 -22.81 9.84
CA ASN A 68 11.09 -22.57 10.24
C ASN A 68 11.32 -22.68 11.75
N GLY A 69 10.30 -23.05 12.55
CA GLY A 69 10.42 -23.25 14.01
C GLY A 69 10.82 -21.97 14.76
N ILE A 70 10.32 -20.79 14.30
CA ILE A 70 10.64 -19.48 14.86
C ILE A 70 9.58 -19.11 15.89
N SER A 71 9.98 -18.51 17.00
CA SER A 71 9.07 -17.92 18.01
C SER A 71 8.96 -16.40 17.80
N GLY A 72 7.91 -15.80 18.37
CA GLY A 72 7.75 -14.34 18.34
C GLY A 72 8.94 -13.59 18.95
N ASN A 73 9.62 -14.19 19.94
CA ASN A 73 10.83 -13.59 20.54
C ASN A 73 12.04 -13.54 19.60
N ASP A 74 12.06 -14.34 18.54
CA ASP A 74 13.17 -14.41 17.60
C ASP A 74 13.06 -13.37 16.48
N ILE A 75 11.89 -12.78 16.27
CA ILE A 75 11.62 -11.79 15.22
C ILE A 75 11.91 -10.40 15.76
N VAL A 76 12.85 -9.69 15.14
CA VAL A 76 13.25 -8.35 15.59
C VAL A 76 12.52 -7.22 14.85
N ALA A 77 12.06 -7.48 13.64
CA ALA A 77 11.35 -6.48 12.83
C ALA A 77 10.52 -7.13 11.70
N LEU A 78 9.47 -6.42 11.30
CA LEU A 78 8.76 -6.62 10.04
C LEU A 78 9.04 -5.45 9.09
N GLY A 79 9.24 -5.77 7.80
CA GLY A 79 9.19 -4.82 6.70
C GLY A 79 8.02 -5.13 5.76
N ILE A 80 7.49 -4.13 5.06
CA ILE A 80 6.39 -4.29 4.10
C ILE A 80 6.82 -3.70 2.76
N THR A 81 6.59 -4.43 1.69
CA THR A 81 6.57 -3.91 0.33
C THR A 81 5.30 -4.35 -0.37
N ASN A 82 4.82 -3.55 -1.33
CA ASN A 82 3.50 -3.79 -1.90
C ASN A 82 3.37 -3.26 -3.32
N GLN A 83 2.44 -3.86 -4.08
CA GLN A 83 1.89 -3.23 -5.28
C GLN A 83 1.33 -1.85 -4.91
N ARG A 84 1.74 -0.82 -5.65
CA ARG A 84 1.31 0.56 -5.38
C ARG A 84 -0.03 0.86 -6.03
N GLU A 85 -0.58 2.03 -5.77
CA GLU A 85 -1.77 2.64 -6.39
C GLU A 85 -3.09 1.86 -6.20
N THR A 86 -3.05 0.59 -5.85
CA THR A 86 -4.26 -0.20 -5.56
C THR A 86 -4.98 0.42 -4.36
N THR A 87 -6.26 0.74 -4.56
CA THR A 87 -7.04 1.62 -3.71
C THR A 87 -8.04 0.84 -2.90
N ILE A 88 -8.03 1.00 -1.58
CA ILE A 88 -8.91 0.33 -0.63
C ILE A 88 -9.63 1.39 0.22
N LEU A 89 -10.96 1.27 0.36
CA LEU A 89 -11.75 1.99 1.36
C LEU A 89 -12.31 1.00 2.37
N TRP A 90 -12.26 1.34 3.65
CA TRP A 90 -12.83 0.51 4.71
C TRP A 90 -13.39 1.32 5.86
N ASP A 91 -14.35 0.73 6.56
CA ASP A 91 -14.87 1.26 7.81
C ASP A 91 -13.79 1.15 8.91
N LYS A 92 -13.43 2.28 9.50
CA LYS A 92 -12.32 2.39 10.47
C LYS A 92 -12.59 1.63 11.77
N THR A 93 -13.85 1.48 12.14
CA THR A 93 -14.23 0.83 13.40
C THR A 93 -14.27 -0.69 13.27
N THR A 94 -14.88 -1.17 12.17
CA THR A 94 -15.07 -2.61 11.96
C THR A 94 -13.93 -3.26 11.18
N GLY A 95 -13.16 -2.47 10.43
CA GLY A 95 -12.14 -2.95 9.50
C GLY A 95 -12.72 -3.68 8.28
N ASN A 96 -14.00 -3.49 7.98
CA ASN A 96 -14.64 -4.10 6.82
C ASN A 96 -14.43 -3.23 5.57
N PRO A 97 -13.92 -3.79 4.46
CA PRO A 97 -13.86 -3.08 3.18
C PRO A 97 -15.24 -2.61 2.73
N ALA A 98 -15.35 -1.35 2.32
CA ALA A 98 -16.61 -0.78 1.82
C ALA A 98 -16.91 -1.22 0.37
N HIS A 99 -15.90 -1.61 -0.36
CA HIS A 99 -15.94 -2.11 -1.74
C HIS A 99 -14.74 -3.02 -1.98
N LYS A 100 -14.73 -3.78 -3.09
CA LYS A 100 -13.50 -4.44 -3.55
C LYS A 100 -12.42 -3.41 -3.84
N ALA A 101 -11.16 -3.75 -3.59
CA ALA A 101 -10.02 -2.91 -3.92
C ALA A 101 -9.93 -2.70 -5.43
N ILE A 102 -9.77 -1.45 -5.88
CA ILE A 102 -9.55 -1.13 -7.30
C ILE A 102 -8.06 -1.16 -7.58
N VAL A 103 -7.65 -2.08 -8.47
CA VAL A 103 -6.24 -2.35 -8.77
C VAL A 103 -5.64 -1.26 -9.66
N TRP A 104 -4.34 -1.08 -9.60
CA TRP A 104 -3.57 -0.11 -10.40
C TRP A 104 -3.79 -0.23 -11.92
N GLN A 105 -4.10 -1.43 -12.42
CA GLN A 105 -4.39 -1.73 -13.83
C GLN A 105 -5.78 -1.26 -14.30
N ASP A 106 -6.67 -0.93 -13.36
CA ASP A 106 -8.07 -0.58 -13.63
C ASP A 106 -8.20 0.75 -14.38
N LYS A 107 -9.10 0.79 -15.36
CA LYS A 107 -9.31 1.96 -16.24
C LYS A 107 -10.68 2.60 -16.07
N ARG A 108 -11.49 2.20 -15.05
CA ARG A 108 -12.86 2.73 -14.87
C ARG A 108 -12.92 4.23 -14.66
N THR A 109 -11.85 4.83 -14.13
CA THR A 109 -11.78 6.26 -13.84
C THR A 109 -11.20 7.11 -14.98
N SER A 110 -11.00 6.56 -16.19
CA SER A 110 -10.49 7.30 -17.34
C SER A 110 -11.33 8.54 -17.68
N GLY A 111 -12.65 8.49 -17.49
CA GLY A 111 -13.54 9.65 -17.67
C GLY A 111 -13.26 10.79 -16.70
N ILE A 112 -12.93 10.48 -15.43
CA ILE A 112 -12.53 11.47 -14.42
C ILE A 112 -11.19 12.10 -14.84
N CYS A 113 -10.24 11.29 -15.31
CA CYS A 113 -8.95 11.79 -15.81
C CYS A 113 -9.13 12.76 -16.96
N GLU A 114 -9.97 12.45 -17.95
CA GLU A 114 -10.24 13.33 -19.09
C GLU A 114 -10.92 14.64 -18.65
N HIS A 115 -11.79 14.58 -17.63
CA HIS A 115 -12.40 15.79 -17.07
C HIS A 115 -11.33 16.69 -16.43
N LEU A 116 -10.42 16.15 -15.63
CA LEU A 116 -9.32 16.88 -14.99
C LEU A 116 -8.40 17.54 -16.04
N LYS A 117 -8.05 16.82 -17.12
CA LYS A 117 -7.24 17.34 -18.22
C LYS A 117 -7.94 18.53 -18.92
N LYS A 118 -9.22 18.35 -19.27
CA LYS A 118 -10.03 19.44 -19.90
C LYS A 118 -10.18 20.66 -19.00
N ALA A 119 -10.19 20.47 -17.68
CA ALA A 119 -10.21 21.54 -16.69
C ALA A 119 -8.84 22.22 -16.48
N GLY A 120 -7.76 21.75 -17.16
CA GLY A 120 -6.45 22.36 -17.17
C GLY A 120 -5.55 22.02 -15.96
N TYR A 121 -5.78 20.88 -15.28
CA TYR A 121 -4.99 20.50 -14.11
C TYR A 121 -3.66 19.82 -14.42
N GLU A 122 -3.30 19.55 -15.68
CA GLU A 122 -2.11 18.76 -16.05
C GLU A 122 -0.82 19.35 -15.51
N ASP A 123 -0.58 20.65 -15.71
CA ASP A 123 0.64 21.32 -15.24
C ASP A 123 0.70 21.37 -13.71
N TYR A 124 -0.45 21.59 -13.06
CA TYR A 124 -0.52 21.60 -11.61
C TYR A 124 -0.17 20.22 -11.03
N VAL A 125 -0.81 19.17 -11.52
CA VAL A 125 -0.58 17.78 -11.08
C VAL A 125 0.89 17.42 -11.30
N LYS A 126 1.43 17.68 -12.50
CA LYS A 126 2.83 17.39 -12.81
C LYS A 126 3.81 18.11 -11.88
N LYS A 127 3.55 19.38 -11.57
CA LYS A 127 4.41 20.18 -10.68
C LYS A 127 4.34 19.70 -9.23
N THR A 128 3.13 19.39 -8.73
CA THR A 128 2.88 19.07 -7.32
C THR A 128 3.23 17.62 -7.00
N THR A 129 2.86 16.69 -7.88
CA THR A 129 2.98 15.26 -7.62
C THR A 129 4.09 14.57 -8.42
N GLY A 130 4.64 15.22 -9.45
CA GLY A 130 5.55 14.61 -10.41
C GLY A 130 4.91 13.63 -11.38
N LEU A 131 3.58 13.45 -11.33
CA LEU A 131 2.84 12.45 -12.09
C LEU A 131 2.09 13.08 -13.27
N VAL A 132 1.62 12.24 -14.17
CA VAL A 132 0.61 12.59 -15.19
C VAL A 132 -0.78 12.25 -14.68
N ILE A 133 -1.83 12.88 -15.23
CA ILE A 133 -3.22 12.50 -14.91
C ILE A 133 -3.56 11.20 -15.63
N ASP A 134 -3.67 10.11 -14.86
CA ASP A 134 -3.99 8.79 -15.40
C ASP A 134 -4.81 7.97 -14.38
N ALA A 135 -5.67 7.09 -14.88
CA ALA A 135 -6.45 6.15 -14.08
C ALA A 135 -5.58 5.14 -13.30
N TYR A 136 -4.31 5.04 -13.63
CA TYR A 136 -3.31 4.25 -12.93
C TYR A 136 -3.21 4.61 -11.44
N PHE A 137 -3.28 5.89 -11.10
CA PHE A 137 -3.05 6.42 -9.75
C PHE A 137 -4.31 6.39 -8.87
N SER A 138 -4.14 6.45 -7.54
CA SER A 138 -5.22 6.19 -6.58
C SER A 138 -6.31 7.27 -6.54
N GLY A 139 -5.97 8.55 -6.65
CA GLY A 139 -6.88 9.66 -6.35
C GLY A 139 -8.20 9.62 -7.11
N THR A 140 -8.17 9.32 -8.42
CA THR A 140 -9.41 9.19 -9.21
C THR A 140 -10.22 7.94 -8.82
N LYS A 141 -9.57 6.88 -8.33
CA LYS A 141 -10.25 5.68 -7.80
C LYS A 141 -10.91 5.96 -6.46
N VAL A 142 -10.26 6.75 -5.58
CA VAL A 142 -10.85 7.20 -4.31
C VAL A 142 -12.13 7.99 -4.58
N LYS A 143 -12.08 8.97 -5.50
CA LYS A 143 -13.26 9.73 -5.89
C LYS A 143 -14.37 8.81 -6.39
N TRP A 144 -14.08 7.91 -7.31
CA TRP A 144 -15.06 6.98 -7.86
C TRP A 144 -15.68 6.12 -6.76
N LEU A 145 -14.87 5.57 -5.86
CA LEU A 145 -15.36 4.75 -4.74
C LEU A 145 -16.24 5.57 -3.80
N LEU A 146 -15.87 6.80 -3.48
CA LEU A 146 -16.69 7.67 -2.64
C LEU A 146 -18.04 7.98 -3.29
N ASP A 147 -18.08 8.21 -4.60
CA ASP A 147 -19.34 8.44 -5.34
C ASP A 147 -20.27 7.22 -5.26
N GLU A 148 -19.71 5.99 -5.15
CA GLU A 148 -20.47 4.75 -5.04
C GLU A 148 -20.95 4.44 -3.61
N VAL A 149 -20.10 4.69 -2.59
CA VAL A 149 -20.35 4.18 -1.23
C VAL A 149 -20.66 5.25 -0.19
N ASP A 150 -20.29 6.51 -0.43
CA ASP A 150 -20.45 7.67 0.47
C ASP A 150 -20.60 8.97 -0.34
N ASN A 151 -21.61 9.03 -1.21
CA ASN A 151 -21.77 10.11 -2.19
C ASN A 151 -21.89 11.50 -1.57
N ASP A 152 -22.40 11.63 -0.36
CA ASP A 152 -22.48 12.87 0.41
C ASP A 152 -21.24 13.14 1.30
N ARG A 153 -20.27 12.24 1.29
CA ARG A 153 -19.01 12.31 2.05
C ARG A 153 -19.19 12.34 3.58
N VAL A 154 -20.33 11.97 4.11
CA VAL A 154 -20.59 12.06 5.56
C VAL A 154 -19.67 11.16 6.35
N LYS A 155 -19.53 9.89 5.97
CA LYS A 155 -18.64 8.94 6.68
C LYS A 155 -17.16 9.30 6.52
N ALA A 156 -16.77 9.73 5.31
CA ALA A 156 -15.39 10.15 5.03
C ALA A 156 -15.01 11.40 5.83
N LYS A 157 -15.89 12.43 5.89
CA LYS A 157 -15.67 13.66 6.68
C LYS A 157 -15.60 13.40 8.18
N ASN A 158 -16.33 12.41 8.68
CA ASN A 158 -16.27 12.01 10.08
C ASN A 158 -15.02 11.14 10.39
N GLY A 159 -14.29 10.68 9.37
CA GLY A 159 -13.18 9.74 9.55
C GLY A 159 -13.63 8.31 9.87
N ASP A 160 -14.91 7.98 9.65
CA ASP A 160 -15.47 6.64 9.84
C ASP A 160 -15.15 5.73 8.64
N LEU A 161 -15.13 6.30 7.43
CA LEU A 161 -14.68 5.65 6.21
C LEU A 161 -13.28 6.17 5.87
N VAL A 162 -12.30 5.28 5.74
CA VAL A 162 -10.91 5.63 5.51
C VAL A 162 -10.36 5.01 4.23
N PHE A 163 -9.34 5.66 3.68
CA PHE A 163 -8.61 5.26 2.48
C PHE A 163 -7.22 4.77 2.83
N GLY A 164 -6.73 3.81 2.06
CA GLY A 164 -5.31 3.46 2.00
C GLY A 164 -4.94 2.73 0.72
N THR A 165 -3.67 2.77 0.42
CA THR A 165 -3.02 1.81 -0.46
C THR A 165 -2.77 0.51 0.32
N VAL A 166 -2.24 -0.51 -0.34
CA VAL A 166 -2.12 -1.85 0.26
C VAL A 166 -1.25 -1.85 1.52
N ASP A 167 -0.20 -1.02 1.58
CA ASP A 167 0.61 -0.83 2.80
C ASP A 167 -0.22 -0.37 4.00
N SER A 168 -1.04 0.67 3.82
CA SER A 168 -1.92 1.17 4.88
C SER A 168 -2.90 0.10 5.37
N TRP A 169 -3.45 -0.69 4.45
CA TRP A 169 -4.32 -1.81 4.78
C TRP A 169 -3.60 -2.86 5.62
N LEU A 170 -2.39 -3.26 5.21
CA LEU A 170 -1.59 -4.24 5.95
C LEU A 170 -1.18 -3.73 7.33
N VAL A 171 -0.75 -2.46 7.44
CA VAL A 171 -0.45 -1.84 8.74
C VAL A 171 -1.67 -1.82 9.64
N TYR A 172 -2.83 -1.40 9.11
CA TYR A 172 -4.07 -1.40 9.86
C TYR A 172 -4.42 -2.80 10.41
N LYS A 173 -4.33 -3.82 9.57
CA LYS A 173 -4.63 -5.22 9.95
C LYS A 173 -3.60 -5.79 10.94
N LEU A 174 -2.31 -5.62 10.70
CA LEU A 174 -1.23 -6.09 11.57
C LEU A 174 -1.28 -5.45 12.97
N THR A 175 -1.72 -4.20 13.05
CA THR A 175 -1.82 -3.47 14.34
C THR A 175 -3.17 -3.62 15.03
N GLY A 176 -4.05 -4.49 14.53
CA GLY A 176 -5.39 -4.69 15.09
C GLY A 176 -6.25 -3.43 15.04
N GLY A 177 -6.17 -2.67 13.95
CA GLY A 177 -6.95 -1.44 13.73
C GLY A 177 -6.40 -0.18 14.45
N LYS A 178 -5.25 -0.29 15.12
CA LYS A 178 -4.71 0.82 15.96
C LYS A 178 -3.98 1.89 15.16
N LYS A 179 -3.49 1.57 13.95
CA LYS A 179 -2.68 2.47 13.12
C LYS A 179 -3.26 2.58 11.71
N HIS A 180 -3.33 3.81 11.21
CA HIS A 180 -3.73 4.15 9.87
C HIS A 180 -2.63 5.02 9.27
N LEU A 181 -1.61 4.41 8.70
CA LEU A 181 -0.36 5.01 8.27
C LEU A 181 -0.02 4.59 6.85
N THR A 182 0.69 5.44 6.14
CA THR A 182 1.37 5.17 4.88
C THR A 182 2.77 5.80 4.90
N GLU A 183 3.53 5.67 3.82
CA GLU A 183 4.84 6.29 3.70
C GLU A 183 5.01 7.00 2.32
N TYR A 184 6.10 7.77 2.18
CA TYR A 184 6.31 8.66 1.03
C TYR A 184 6.22 7.98 -0.33
N THR A 185 6.74 6.75 -0.49
CA THR A 185 6.79 6.11 -1.81
C THR A 185 5.43 5.59 -2.27
N ASN A 186 4.54 5.20 -1.34
CA ASN A 186 3.15 4.88 -1.61
C ASN A 186 2.29 6.15 -1.77
N ALA A 187 2.39 7.12 -0.84
CA ALA A 187 1.65 8.37 -0.90
C ALA A 187 1.90 9.14 -2.20
N SER A 188 3.16 9.19 -2.66
CA SER A 188 3.54 9.87 -3.91
C SER A 188 2.90 9.28 -5.17
N ARG A 189 2.26 8.11 -5.09
CA ARG A 189 1.59 7.46 -6.22
C ARG A 189 0.07 7.64 -6.24
N THR A 190 -0.45 8.59 -5.47
CA THR A 190 -1.90 8.76 -5.30
C THR A 190 -2.53 9.87 -6.13
N LEU A 191 -1.78 10.79 -6.72
CA LEU A 191 -2.20 12.10 -7.26
C LEU A 191 -2.64 13.09 -6.18
N LEU A 192 -2.55 12.73 -4.90
CA LEU A 192 -3.05 13.52 -3.78
C LEU A 192 -1.92 14.07 -2.91
N PHE A 193 -0.67 13.73 -3.19
CA PHE A 193 0.49 14.02 -2.35
C PHE A 193 1.43 15.04 -3.00
N ASP A 194 1.71 16.14 -2.29
CA ASP A 194 2.72 17.14 -2.70
C ASP A 194 4.12 16.64 -2.32
N ILE A 195 4.88 16.20 -3.32
CA ILE A 195 6.23 15.64 -3.13
C ILE A 195 7.27 16.69 -2.67
N SER A 196 6.95 17.97 -2.76
CA SER A 196 7.83 19.05 -2.29
C SER A 196 7.59 19.40 -0.83
N LYS A 197 6.33 19.29 -0.37
CA LYS A 197 5.94 19.56 1.02
C LYS A 197 5.96 18.29 1.88
N LEU A 198 5.95 17.12 1.26
CA LEU A 198 5.82 15.80 1.89
C LEU A 198 4.52 15.68 2.71
N ASP A 199 3.42 16.20 2.17
CA ASP A 199 2.08 16.15 2.77
C ASP A 199 1.00 16.03 1.68
N TRP A 200 -0.22 15.71 2.09
CA TRP A 200 -1.38 15.68 1.22
C TRP A 200 -1.68 17.07 0.64
N ASP A 201 -2.00 17.14 -0.65
CA ASP A 201 -2.26 18.41 -1.35
C ASP A 201 -3.75 18.79 -1.27
N ASP A 202 -4.06 19.81 -0.46
CA ASP A 202 -5.43 20.26 -0.21
C ASP A 202 -6.17 20.62 -1.50
N LYS A 203 -5.47 21.18 -2.52
CA LYS A 203 -6.12 21.54 -3.78
C LYS A 203 -6.54 20.30 -4.58
N MET A 204 -5.74 19.25 -4.61
CA MET A 204 -6.14 18.00 -5.27
C MET A 204 -7.24 17.28 -4.49
N LEU A 205 -7.23 17.37 -3.17
CA LEU A 205 -8.33 16.87 -2.33
C LEU A 205 -9.64 17.59 -2.65
N ASP A 206 -9.64 18.92 -2.70
CA ASP A 206 -10.82 19.73 -3.05
C ASP A 206 -11.33 19.41 -4.47
N VAL A 207 -10.42 19.35 -5.45
CA VAL A 207 -10.76 19.08 -6.87
C VAL A 207 -11.40 17.70 -7.05
N LEU A 208 -10.96 16.71 -6.28
CA LEU A 208 -11.49 15.36 -6.33
C LEU A 208 -12.59 15.10 -5.30
N ASP A 209 -12.96 16.11 -4.50
CA ASP A 209 -13.96 16.00 -3.42
C ASP A 209 -13.65 14.84 -2.45
N ILE A 210 -12.38 14.81 -1.98
CA ILE A 210 -11.85 13.80 -1.05
C ILE A 210 -11.60 14.45 0.31
N PRO A 211 -12.35 14.09 1.36
CA PRO A 211 -12.10 14.60 2.70
C PRO A 211 -10.74 14.18 3.25
N ARG A 212 -10.00 15.13 3.85
CA ARG A 212 -8.66 14.88 4.41
C ARG A 212 -8.69 13.88 5.58
N GLU A 213 -9.78 13.86 6.32
CA GLU A 213 -9.99 13.02 7.51
C GLU A 213 -9.95 11.52 7.20
N MET A 214 -10.18 11.13 5.94
CA MET A 214 -10.13 9.74 5.52
C MET A 214 -8.73 9.25 5.12
N LEU A 215 -7.74 10.16 5.06
CA LEU A 215 -6.40 9.84 4.58
C LEU A 215 -5.50 9.31 5.70
N PRO A 216 -4.55 8.40 5.41
CA PRO A 216 -3.58 7.94 6.40
C PRO A 216 -2.57 9.06 6.74
N GLU A 217 -2.02 9.02 7.94
CA GLU A 217 -0.84 9.81 8.29
C GLU A 217 0.36 9.28 7.51
N VAL A 218 1.16 10.19 6.96
CA VAL A 218 2.31 9.86 6.10
C VAL A 218 3.60 9.91 6.93
N GLN A 219 4.44 8.90 6.80
CA GLN A 219 5.73 8.79 7.49
C GLN A 219 6.87 8.55 6.50
N GLU A 220 8.10 8.64 6.97
CA GLU A 220 9.28 8.20 6.23
C GLU A 220 9.25 6.68 6.04
N SER A 221 9.87 6.18 4.95
CA SER A 221 9.91 4.75 4.63
C SER A 221 10.58 3.90 5.72
N VAL A 222 11.50 4.49 6.51
CA VAL A 222 12.09 3.90 7.71
C VAL A 222 11.54 4.63 8.92
N SER A 223 10.53 4.04 9.57
CA SER A 223 9.83 4.63 10.70
C SER A 223 9.19 3.53 11.57
N HIS A 224 8.57 3.90 12.69
CA HIS A 224 7.81 2.98 13.52
C HIS A 224 6.32 3.02 13.14
N PHE A 225 5.88 2.07 12.33
CA PHE A 225 4.48 1.98 11.85
C PHE A 225 3.54 1.26 12.84
N GLY A 226 4.02 0.86 13.99
CA GLY A 226 3.28 0.12 15.01
C GLY A 226 3.89 -1.24 15.28
N ASN A 227 3.17 -2.07 16.03
CA ASN A 227 3.62 -3.42 16.38
C ASN A 227 2.58 -4.45 15.94
N TRP A 228 3.07 -5.53 15.38
CA TRP A 228 2.32 -6.76 15.26
C TRP A 228 2.45 -7.58 16.56
N GLU A 229 1.34 -8.01 17.13
CA GLU A 229 1.32 -8.80 18.36
C GLU A 229 1.23 -10.29 17.98
N TYR A 230 2.28 -11.05 18.30
CA TYR A 230 2.35 -12.49 18.05
C TYR A 230 2.94 -13.22 19.24
N GLU A 231 2.24 -14.26 19.75
CA GLU A 231 2.63 -15.06 20.94
C GLU A 231 3.01 -14.21 22.18
N GLY A 232 2.30 -13.10 22.39
CA GLY A 232 2.57 -12.17 23.50
C GLY A 232 3.78 -11.26 23.30
N HIS A 233 4.43 -11.31 22.13
CA HIS A 233 5.53 -10.43 21.73
C HIS A 233 5.03 -9.29 20.84
N LYS A 234 5.61 -8.11 21.02
CA LYS A 234 5.37 -6.92 20.16
C LYS A 234 6.50 -6.83 19.13
N ILE A 235 6.20 -7.19 17.91
CA ILE A 235 7.15 -7.17 16.80
C ILE A 235 6.97 -5.85 16.03
N PRO A 236 7.98 -4.96 16.00
CA PRO A 236 7.84 -3.66 15.38
C PRO A 236 7.81 -3.75 13.83
N ILE A 237 6.94 -2.96 13.21
CA ILE A 237 6.92 -2.73 11.77
C ILE A 237 7.79 -1.49 11.54
N THR A 238 8.96 -1.64 10.89
CA THR A 238 10.01 -0.62 10.87
C THR A 238 10.40 -0.10 9.50
N GLY A 239 9.87 -0.70 8.44
CA GLY A 239 10.17 -0.27 7.08
C GLY A 239 9.02 -0.57 6.15
N ILE A 240 8.63 0.41 5.33
CA ILE A 240 7.64 0.26 4.27
C ILE A 240 8.18 0.95 3.03
N ALA A 241 8.01 0.32 1.86
CA ALA A 241 8.29 0.94 0.58
C ALA A 241 7.43 0.29 -0.51
N GLY A 242 6.98 1.08 -1.48
CA GLY A 242 6.37 0.54 -2.68
C GLY A 242 7.31 -0.42 -3.41
N ASP A 243 6.77 -1.43 -4.08
CA ASP A 243 7.51 -2.53 -4.70
C ASP A 243 8.68 -2.09 -5.59
N GLN A 244 8.47 -1.05 -6.39
CA GLN A 244 9.49 -0.55 -7.31
C GLN A 244 10.61 0.21 -6.58
N GLN A 245 10.28 0.95 -5.52
CA GLN A 245 11.25 1.64 -4.69
C GLN A 245 12.03 0.65 -3.81
N ALA A 246 11.35 -0.34 -3.24
CA ALA A 246 12.00 -1.43 -2.51
C ALA A 246 12.98 -2.19 -3.41
N ALA A 247 12.58 -2.50 -4.66
CA ALA A 247 13.46 -3.13 -5.64
C ALA A 247 14.66 -2.26 -6.03
N LEU A 248 14.47 -0.94 -6.20
CA LEU A 248 15.56 0.00 -6.50
C LEU A 248 16.58 0.01 -5.36
N PHE A 249 16.11 0.10 -4.11
CA PHE A 249 16.95 0.05 -2.92
C PHE A 249 17.66 -1.31 -2.79
N GLY A 250 16.93 -2.41 -2.97
CA GLY A 250 17.48 -3.76 -2.87
C GLY A 250 18.52 -4.10 -3.95
N GLN A 251 18.46 -3.43 -5.11
CA GLN A 251 19.48 -3.50 -6.16
C GLN A 251 20.65 -2.53 -5.93
N THR A 252 20.71 -1.90 -4.74
CA THR A 252 21.77 -0.97 -4.33
C THR A 252 21.95 0.23 -5.27
N CYS A 253 20.87 0.69 -5.90
CA CYS A 253 20.88 1.87 -6.77
C CYS A 253 20.83 3.15 -5.92
N PHE A 254 21.95 3.54 -5.29
CA PHE A 254 22.02 4.66 -4.34
C PHE A 254 22.59 5.94 -4.97
N GLU A 255 23.20 5.86 -6.14
CA GLU A 255 23.83 7.00 -6.79
C GLU A 255 23.02 7.49 -7.99
N LYS A 256 23.12 8.81 -8.28
CA LYS A 256 22.51 9.41 -9.45
C LYS A 256 23.00 8.76 -10.74
N GLY A 257 22.06 8.29 -11.56
CA GLY A 257 22.35 7.59 -12.83
C GLY A 257 22.29 6.08 -12.73
N MET A 258 22.25 5.50 -11.52
CA MET A 258 21.94 4.07 -11.35
C MET A 258 20.46 3.82 -11.65
N ALA A 259 20.16 2.69 -12.28
CA ALA A 259 18.82 2.28 -12.65
C ALA A 259 18.64 0.77 -12.47
N LYS A 260 17.43 0.37 -12.13
CA LYS A 260 16.99 -1.02 -12.21
C LYS A 260 15.85 -1.12 -13.21
N ASN A 261 15.65 -2.28 -13.79
CA ASN A 261 14.48 -2.57 -14.62
C ASN A 261 13.83 -3.87 -14.14
N THR A 262 12.52 -3.81 -13.86
CA THR A 262 11.74 -4.96 -13.43
C THR A 262 10.85 -5.40 -14.59
N TYR A 263 10.94 -6.67 -14.97
CA TYR A 263 10.04 -7.32 -15.91
C TYR A 263 9.15 -8.31 -15.15
N GLY A 264 7.85 -8.07 -15.14
CA GLY A 264 6.84 -8.91 -14.50
C GLY A 264 5.49 -8.69 -15.18
N THR A 265 4.41 -8.49 -14.42
CA THR A 265 3.08 -8.10 -14.92
C THR A 265 3.15 -6.79 -15.73
N GLY A 266 4.10 -5.93 -15.40
CA GLY A 266 4.50 -4.73 -16.14
C GLY A 266 6.02 -4.62 -16.26
N CYS A 267 6.49 -3.64 -17.06
CA CYS A 267 7.89 -3.26 -17.17
C CYS A 267 8.09 -1.93 -16.46
N PHE A 268 8.97 -1.89 -15.45
CA PHE A 268 9.19 -0.71 -14.60
C PHE A 268 10.67 -0.40 -14.47
N MET A 269 11.07 0.77 -14.98
CA MET A 269 12.41 1.32 -14.86
C MET A 269 12.43 2.48 -13.88
#